data_bc781ca59710e926d0b7a4f40026a95b
#
_entry.id   bc781ca59710e926d0b7a4f40026a95b
#
_cell.length_a   1.000
_cell.length_b   1.000
_cell.length_c   1.000
_cell.angle_alpha   90.00
_cell.angle_beta   90.00
_cell.angle_gamma   90.00
#
_symmetry.space_group_name_H-M   'P 1'
#
loop_
_entity.id
_entity.type
_entity.pdbx_description
1 polymer ?
#
loop_
_entity_poly.entity_id
_entity_poly.type
_entity_poly.pdbx_seq_one_letter_code
_entity_poly.pdbx_strand_id
1 'polypeptide(L)'
;MNRIIKKVVSILGSLVLSSVFLNSEDFYSFTNNNYFRYYFGSINVSPDIKDKIPSVNAVKADVRYSFAVGDFSKIKDYSFSYLNNLVVDAINASVSSIDCVIYSINMKDIPDALIAARDRGVKIRVIIDNDHVYPKPDTQIKRLINAGNGIEVRTLKGTRNYGVTHNKITIHDKSIVTTGSYNWTFQATFSNYENMIVLKDRKYVDGYIKYFEWMWVKARKISDGPSPILPEGYYGTPPQSTDYIYYNGYNFPLYLFSPGSQTENKIAEMIDKAKTSVDAVTFTFSSKPIADAIIRAYKRGVNVRFLEDIDMAKSSSMAKMLYEEGVPFKWMGGRDSKGAMHNKFIIIDSKILATGSFNFTTNASVNSFENVVLTDNSTVVNAYLTKFNWFYSQATSPQSANEFDGVSNLSSETKDYLGDISNFDSEKEID
;
A
#
# COMPACT_ATOMS: atom_id res chain seq x y z
N MET A 1 -2.55 22.78 38.37
CA MET A 1 -1.96 21.83 37.40
C MET A 1 -3.03 21.49 36.37
N ASN A 2 -2.84 21.91 35.11
CA ASN A 2 -3.85 21.92 34.06
C ASN A 2 -4.31 20.48 33.70
N ARG A 3 -5.58 20.27 33.38
CA ARG A 3 -6.19 18.96 33.06
C ARG A 3 -5.43 18.21 31.97
N ILE A 4 -4.78 18.96 31.07
CA ILE A 4 -3.95 18.43 29.97
C ILE A 4 -2.65 17.83 30.52
N ILE A 5 -1.98 18.51 31.48
CA ILE A 5 -0.73 18.01 32.09
C ILE A 5 -1.00 16.72 32.86
N LYS A 6 -2.14 16.64 33.57
CA LYS A 6 -2.55 15.38 34.24
C LYS A 6 -2.80 14.23 33.26
N LYS A 7 -3.37 14.50 32.07
CA LYS A 7 -3.55 13.48 31.04
C LYS A 7 -2.22 13.03 30.41
N VAL A 8 -1.32 13.98 30.13
CA VAL A 8 0.01 13.66 29.57
C VAL A 8 0.87 12.88 30.58
N VAL A 9 0.85 13.27 31.84
CA VAL A 9 1.55 12.53 32.92
C VAL A 9 0.90 11.18 33.16
N SER A 10 -0.43 11.04 33.04
CA SER A 10 -1.14 9.76 33.13
C SER A 10 -0.82 8.85 31.94
N ILE A 11 -0.70 9.39 30.72
CA ILE A 11 -0.33 8.63 29.53
C ILE A 11 1.13 8.18 29.60
N LEU A 12 2.04 9.06 30.01
CA LEU A 12 3.46 8.72 30.21
C LEU A 12 3.64 7.73 31.38
N GLY A 13 2.88 7.90 32.47
CA GLY A 13 2.88 6.97 33.61
C GLY A 13 2.30 5.60 33.24
N SER A 14 1.26 5.54 32.42
CA SER A 14 0.69 4.29 31.91
C SER A 14 1.60 3.60 30.91
N LEU A 15 2.34 4.37 30.08
CA LEU A 15 3.36 3.85 29.16
C LEU A 15 4.59 3.31 29.93
N VAL A 16 5.01 3.93 31.02
CA VAL A 16 6.11 3.44 31.87
C VAL A 16 5.69 2.18 32.64
N LEU A 17 4.41 2.06 33.03
CA LEU A 17 3.89 0.85 33.70
C LEU A 17 3.57 -0.29 32.72
N SER A 18 3.27 0.02 31.46
CA SER A 18 3.12 -0.99 30.40
C SER A 18 4.44 -1.35 29.71
N SER A 19 5.53 -0.62 29.98
CA SER A 19 6.88 -0.84 29.41
C SER A 19 7.56 -2.14 29.86
N VAL A 20 6.91 -2.93 30.71
CA VAL A 20 7.36 -4.31 31.01
C VAL A 20 7.14 -5.25 29.81
N PHE A 21 6.38 -4.83 28.77
CA PHE A 21 6.04 -5.65 27.60
C PHE A 21 6.25 -4.99 26.23
N LEU A 22 6.72 -3.74 26.17
CA LEU A 22 7.08 -3.09 24.90
C LEU A 22 8.58 -3.20 24.67
N ASN A 23 8.98 -3.70 23.48
CA ASN A 23 10.35 -3.64 23.03
C ASN A 23 10.84 -2.19 23.02
N SER A 24 12.10 -1.95 23.34
CA SER A 24 12.75 -0.64 23.26
C SER A 24 12.59 0.03 21.89
N GLU A 25 12.42 -0.74 20.83
CA GLU A 25 12.13 -0.28 19.46
C GLU A 25 10.78 0.44 19.33
N ASP A 26 9.73 -0.03 20.01
CA ASP A 26 8.38 0.58 19.92
C ASP A 26 8.32 1.94 20.61
N PHE A 27 9.02 2.08 21.73
CA PHE A 27 9.10 3.36 22.47
C PHE A 27 9.92 4.40 21.70
N TYR A 28 11.03 3.99 21.08
CA TYR A 28 11.90 4.87 20.28
C TYR A 28 11.19 5.39 19.02
N SER A 29 10.43 4.53 18.37
CA SER A 29 9.66 4.88 17.18
C SER A 29 8.55 5.89 17.49
N PHE A 30 7.88 5.78 18.64
CA PHE A 30 6.84 6.70 19.07
C PHE A 30 7.39 8.10 19.36
N THR A 31 8.56 8.23 19.96
CA THR A 31 9.15 9.54 20.34
C THR A 31 9.86 10.26 19.18
N ASN A 32 10.31 9.53 18.16
CA ASN A 32 10.99 10.11 16.99
C ASN A 32 10.06 10.41 15.80
N ASN A 33 8.79 10.10 15.93
CA ASN A 33 7.81 10.36 14.88
C ASN A 33 7.51 11.86 14.77
N ASN A 34 7.50 12.43 13.55
CA ASN A 34 7.09 13.80 13.27
C ASN A 34 5.66 14.11 13.79
N TYR A 35 4.84 13.07 14.00
CA TYR A 35 3.53 13.15 14.62
C TYR A 35 3.58 13.78 16.03
N PHE A 36 4.55 13.39 16.86
CA PHE A 36 4.74 13.99 18.19
C PHE A 36 5.10 15.49 18.09
N ARG A 37 5.93 15.88 17.12
CA ARG A 37 6.28 17.28 16.85
C ARG A 37 5.10 18.10 16.31
N TYR A 38 4.29 17.52 15.46
CA TYR A 38 3.16 18.22 14.83
C TYR A 38 2.04 18.51 15.85
N TYR A 39 1.73 17.59 16.76
CA TYR A 39 0.68 17.77 17.77
C TYR A 39 1.16 18.44 19.06
N PHE A 40 2.44 18.39 19.37
CA PHE A 40 3.01 18.89 20.64
C PHE A 40 4.03 20.03 20.47
N GLY A 41 4.34 20.42 19.25
CA GLY A 41 5.35 21.45 18.93
C GLY A 41 5.06 22.86 19.46
N SER A 42 3.83 23.13 19.93
CA SER A 42 3.39 24.40 20.52
C SER A 42 3.25 24.38 22.05
N ILE A 43 3.67 23.32 22.73
CA ILE A 43 3.65 23.28 24.19
C ILE A 43 4.85 24.03 24.73
N ASN A 44 4.62 25.23 25.25
CA ASN A 44 5.61 25.95 26.08
C ASN A 44 5.81 25.16 27.38
N VAL A 45 6.89 24.38 27.45
CA VAL A 45 7.30 23.69 28.66
C VAL A 45 7.96 24.71 29.59
N SER A 46 7.54 24.75 30.86
CA SER A 46 8.12 25.62 31.86
C SER A 46 9.63 25.40 31.97
N PRO A 47 10.44 26.43 32.24
CA PRO A 47 11.90 26.33 32.40
C PRO A 47 12.34 25.22 33.35
N ASP A 48 11.61 25.00 34.45
CA ASP A 48 11.94 23.98 35.48
C ASP A 48 11.82 22.54 35.02
N ILE A 49 11.17 22.30 33.90
CA ILE A 49 11.00 20.94 33.29
C ILE A 49 12.03 20.75 32.17
N LYS A 50 12.47 21.83 31.50
CA LYS A 50 13.46 21.78 30.43
C LYS A 50 14.78 21.14 30.86
N ASP A 51 15.22 21.39 32.07
CA ASP A 51 16.51 20.91 32.61
C ASP A 51 16.44 19.45 33.08
N LYS A 52 15.24 18.88 33.23
CA LYS A 52 15.01 17.49 33.66
C LYS A 52 14.70 16.54 32.52
N ILE A 53 14.48 17.04 31.32
CA ILE A 53 14.33 16.24 30.10
C ILE A 53 15.73 16.22 29.45
N PRO A 54 16.33 15.04 29.22
CA PRO A 54 17.58 14.96 28.43
C PRO A 54 17.35 15.76 27.13
N SER A 55 18.27 16.67 26.83
CA SER A 55 18.09 17.55 25.68
C SER A 55 17.77 16.72 24.44
N VAL A 56 16.71 17.10 23.72
CA VAL A 56 16.29 16.43 22.46
C VAL A 56 17.46 16.35 21.46
N ASN A 57 18.49 17.17 21.63
CA ASN A 57 19.73 17.13 20.87
C ASN A 57 20.67 15.98 21.27
N ALA A 58 20.64 15.51 22.53
CA ALA A 58 21.44 14.36 22.95
C ALA A 58 20.83 13.02 22.45
N VAL A 59 19.51 12.97 22.29
CA VAL A 59 18.82 11.79 21.75
C VAL A 59 18.93 11.72 20.20
N LYS A 60 19.27 12.85 19.54
CA LYS A 60 19.48 12.89 18.09
C LYS A 60 20.75 12.20 17.58
N ALA A 61 21.68 11.89 18.47
CA ALA A 61 23.02 11.48 18.02
C ALA A 61 23.18 9.98 17.77
N ASP A 62 22.36 9.08 18.32
CA ASP A 62 22.78 7.67 18.43
C ASP A 62 21.82 6.60 17.88
N VAL A 63 20.72 6.92 17.24
CA VAL A 63 19.89 5.91 16.56
C VAL A 63 19.50 6.37 15.16
N ARG A 64 20.44 6.89 14.41
CA ARG A 64 20.44 6.61 12.98
C ARG A 64 20.97 5.19 12.87
N TYR A 65 20.08 4.25 12.52
CA TYR A 65 20.56 3.08 11.82
C TYR A 65 21.37 3.63 10.63
N SER A 66 22.69 3.70 10.78
CA SER A 66 23.55 3.95 9.66
C SER A 66 23.51 2.67 8.83
N PHE A 67 22.50 2.55 7.97
CA PHE A 67 22.59 1.58 6.90
C PHE A 67 23.88 1.93 6.17
N ALA A 68 24.79 0.97 6.08
CA ALA A 68 25.94 1.15 5.20
C ALA A 68 25.35 1.37 3.80
N VAL A 69 25.71 2.47 3.19
CA VAL A 69 25.23 2.84 1.86
C VAL A 69 25.55 1.66 0.94
N GLY A 70 24.56 1.16 0.19
CA GLY A 70 24.67 -0.07 -0.62
C GLY A 70 24.30 -1.38 0.10
N ASP A 71 24.00 -1.37 1.41
CA ASP A 71 23.61 -2.55 2.17
C ASP A 71 22.10 -2.58 2.43
N PHE A 72 21.39 -3.45 1.72
CA PHE A 72 19.96 -3.71 1.90
C PHE A 72 19.66 -4.89 2.84
N SER A 73 20.67 -5.51 3.45
CA SER A 73 20.50 -6.72 4.27
C SER A 73 19.60 -6.49 5.48
N LYS A 74 19.63 -5.27 6.04
CA LYS A 74 18.85 -4.87 7.21
C LYS A 74 17.43 -4.40 6.88
N ILE A 75 17.10 -4.20 5.60
CA ILE A 75 15.73 -3.87 5.20
C ILE A 75 14.86 -5.10 5.41
N LYS A 76 13.79 -4.96 6.20
CA LYS A 76 12.84 -6.05 6.52
C LYS A 76 12.15 -6.55 5.25
N ASP A 77 11.86 -7.84 5.17
CA ASP A 77 11.23 -8.44 3.98
C ASP A 77 9.74 -8.08 3.88
N TYR A 78 9.12 -7.61 4.96
CA TYR A 78 7.73 -7.12 4.98
C TYR A 78 7.52 -6.15 6.15
N SER A 79 6.45 -5.34 6.06
CA SER A 79 5.97 -4.54 7.20
C SER A 79 4.48 -4.21 7.09
N PHE A 80 3.84 -3.97 8.25
CA PHE A 80 2.46 -3.50 8.41
C PHE A 80 2.39 -2.19 9.22
N SER A 81 3.53 -1.63 9.58
CA SER A 81 3.64 -0.39 10.36
C SER A 81 4.92 0.34 10.01
N TYR A 82 4.95 1.65 10.25
CA TYR A 82 6.11 2.51 9.95
C TYR A 82 6.60 2.37 8.51
N LEU A 83 5.67 2.28 7.56
CA LEU A 83 5.96 1.97 6.16
C LEU A 83 6.75 3.10 5.48
N ASN A 84 6.51 4.36 5.87
CA ASN A 84 7.32 5.50 5.47
C ASN A 84 8.80 5.31 5.83
N ASN A 85 9.11 4.84 7.05
CA ASN A 85 10.48 4.60 7.47
C ASN A 85 11.15 3.53 6.62
N LEU A 86 10.46 2.44 6.31
CA LEU A 86 10.99 1.38 5.44
C LEU A 86 11.37 1.92 4.06
N VAL A 87 10.52 2.78 3.46
CA VAL A 87 10.81 3.42 2.17
C VAL A 87 12.00 4.38 2.31
N VAL A 88 12.02 5.22 3.35
CA VAL A 88 13.13 6.16 3.60
C VAL A 88 14.44 5.43 3.83
N ASP A 89 14.43 4.32 4.58
CA ASP A 89 15.62 3.50 4.83
C ASP A 89 16.18 2.90 3.54
N ALA A 90 15.29 2.36 2.67
CA ALA A 90 15.70 1.85 1.36
C ALA A 90 16.27 2.95 0.45
N ILE A 91 15.68 4.15 0.44
CA ILE A 91 16.21 5.32 -0.27
C ILE A 91 17.59 5.71 0.26
N ASN A 92 17.75 5.75 1.59
CA ASN A 92 19.01 6.14 2.21
C ASN A 92 20.13 5.11 1.96
N ALA A 93 19.79 3.83 1.84
CA ALA A 93 20.74 2.78 1.48
C ALA A 93 21.16 2.81 0.02
N SER A 94 20.38 3.44 -0.86
CA SER A 94 20.65 3.47 -2.31
C SER A 94 21.89 4.28 -2.68
N VAL A 95 22.69 3.76 -3.64
CA VAL A 95 23.98 4.35 -4.10
C VAL A 95 24.00 4.77 -5.56
N SER A 96 23.18 4.15 -6.42
CA SER A 96 23.27 4.35 -7.87
C SER A 96 21.99 4.82 -8.52
N SER A 97 20.86 4.19 -8.20
CA SER A 97 19.58 4.49 -8.85
C SER A 97 18.36 4.16 -7.99
N ILE A 98 17.32 4.95 -8.15
CA ILE A 98 16.00 4.69 -7.58
C ILE A 98 14.96 4.92 -8.67
N ASP A 99 14.15 3.90 -8.96
CA ASP A 99 13.02 3.98 -9.87
C ASP A 99 11.72 3.85 -9.06
N CYS A 100 10.82 4.83 -9.16
CA CYS A 100 9.58 4.88 -8.40
C CYS A 100 8.37 4.90 -9.33
N VAL A 101 7.33 4.14 -8.98
CA VAL A 101 5.98 4.31 -9.52
C VAL A 101 5.04 4.48 -8.34
N ILE A 102 4.38 5.62 -8.25
CA ILE A 102 3.54 5.95 -7.11
C ILE A 102 2.26 6.65 -7.54
N TYR A 103 1.14 6.32 -6.87
CA TYR A 103 -0.14 6.94 -7.13
C TYR A 103 -0.21 8.33 -6.50
N SER A 104 -0.02 8.45 -5.18
CA SER A 104 -0.21 9.69 -4.43
C SER A 104 0.90 9.95 -3.42
N ILE A 105 1.30 11.23 -3.26
CA ILE A 105 2.35 11.69 -2.34
C ILE A 105 1.91 12.99 -1.66
N ASN A 106 1.71 12.96 -0.34
CA ASN A 106 1.57 14.18 0.46
C ASN A 106 2.47 14.20 1.71
N MET A 107 3.08 13.06 2.08
CA MET A 107 4.13 13.00 3.11
C MET A 107 5.41 13.66 2.62
N LYS A 108 6.08 14.39 3.52
CA LYS A 108 7.27 15.18 3.22
C LYS A 108 8.57 14.38 3.32
N ASP A 109 8.64 13.41 4.19
CA ASP A 109 9.85 12.65 4.54
C ASP A 109 10.42 11.84 3.36
N ILE A 110 9.57 11.21 2.56
CA ILE A 110 10.01 10.42 1.40
C ILE A 110 10.57 11.34 0.29
N PRO A 111 9.89 12.41 -0.16
CA PRO A 111 10.47 13.40 -1.06
C PRO A 111 11.77 14.03 -0.53
N ASP A 112 11.88 14.32 0.77
CA ASP A 112 13.12 14.82 1.38
C ASP A 112 14.25 13.80 1.24
N ALA A 113 13.98 12.51 1.48
CA ALA A 113 14.96 11.44 1.31
C ALA A 113 15.38 11.26 -0.16
N LEU A 114 14.44 11.35 -1.11
CA LEU A 114 14.75 11.29 -2.55
C LEU A 114 15.65 12.46 -2.98
N ILE A 115 15.34 13.68 -2.54
CA ILE A 115 16.17 14.86 -2.83
C ILE A 115 17.58 14.68 -2.23
N ALA A 116 17.67 14.21 -0.99
CA ALA A 116 18.96 13.93 -0.36
C ALA A 116 19.74 12.79 -1.07
N ALA A 117 19.05 11.77 -1.59
CA ALA A 117 19.68 10.73 -2.41
C ALA A 117 20.24 11.29 -3.72
N ARG A 118 19.46 12.15 -4.42
CA ARG A 118 19.94 12.88 -5.60
C ARG A 118 21.22 13.69 -5.29
N ASP A 119 21.26 14.37 -4.14
CA ASP A 119 22.42 15.18 -3.72
C ASP A 119 23.67 14.31 -3.44
N ARG A 120 23.47 13.01 -3.15
CA ARG A 120 24.53 12.00 -3.09
C ARG A 120 24.97 11.46 -4.46
N GLY A 121 24.30 11.87 -5.54
CA GLY A 121 24.59 11.41 -6.91
C GLY A 121 23.74 10.24 -7.39
N VAL A 122 22.73 9.82 -6.62
CA VAL A 122 21.78 8.75 -7.01
C VAL A 122 20.88 9.27 -8.14
N LYS A 123 20.73 8.51 -9.21
CA LYS A 123 19.81 8.82 -10.33
C LYS A 123 18.40 8.38 -9.97
N ILE A 124 17.42 9.28 -10.09
CA ILE A 124 16.04 9.03 -9.65
C ILE A 124 15.09 9.24 -10.82
N ARG A 125 14.24 8.25 -11.06
CA ARG A 125 13.11 8.33 -12.01
C ARG A 125 11.81 8.07 -11.28
N VAL A 126 10.82 8.92 -11.51
CA VAL A 126 9.50 8.83 -10.86
C VAL A 126 8.42 8.82 -11.92
N ILE A 127 7.57 7.81 -11.91
CA ILE A 127 6.28 7.81 -12.60
C ILE A 127 5.21 8.09 -11.56
N ILE A 128 4.43 9.14 -11.79
CA ILE A 128 3.32 9.55 -10.95
C ILE A 128 2.01 9.50 -11.74
N ASP A 129 0.89 9.25 -11.08
CA ASP A 129 -0.40 9.32 -11.73
C ASP A 129 -0.65 10.73 -12.30
N ASN A 130 -1.27 10.78 -13.49
CA ASN A 130 -1.52 12.02 -14.22
C ASN A 130 -2.37 13.02 -13.43
N ASP A 131 -3.36 12.53 -12.69
CA ASP A 131 -4.37 13.36 -12.04
C ASP A 131 -3.82 14.04 -10.76
N HIS A 132 -2.69 13.56 -10.25
CA HIS A 132 -1.91 14.22 -9.19
C HIS A 132 -0.94 15.30 -9.70
N VAL A 133 -0.84 15.47 -11.03
CA VAL A 133 0.00 16.50 -11.66
C VAL A 133 -0.85 17.56 -12.35
N TYR A 134 -1.98 17.19 -12.91
CA TYR A 134 -2.81 18.09 -13.72
C TYR A 134 -4.22 18.24 -13.12
N PRO A 135 -4.79 19.47 -13.16
CA PRO A 135 -4.26 20.67 -13.82
C PRO A 135 -3.13 21.39 -13.04
N LYS A 136 -2.89 21.03 -11.78
CA LYS A 136 -1.85 21.60 -10.92
C LYS A 136 -1.22 20.49 -10.10
N PRO A 137 0.12 20.36 -10.08
CA PRO A 137 0.77 19.31 -9.31
C PRO A 137 0.59 19.52 -7.79
N ASP A 138 0.37 18.41 -7.08
CA ASP A 138 0.38 18.37 -5.63
C ASP A 138 1.72 18.88 -5.07
N THR A 139 1.70 19.44 -3.85
CA THR A 139 2.84 20.16 -3.28
C THR A 139 4.12 19.33 -3.26
N GLN A 140 4.06 18.07 -2.85
CA GLN A 140 5.25 17.21 -2.76
C GLN A 140 5.75 16.78 -4.14
N ILE A 141 4.85 16.58 -5.09
CA ILE A 141 5.20 16.27 -6.48
C ILE A 141 5.85 17.49 -7.14
N LYS A 142 5.31 18.69 -6.91
CA LYS A 142 5.92 19.95 -7.38
C LYS A 142 7.35 20.11 -6.85
N ARG A 143 7.62 19.70 -5.61
CA ARG A 143 8.97 19.72 -5.03
C ARG A 143 9.93 18.79 -5.77
N LEU A 144 9.50 17.58 -6.12
CA LEU A 144 10.31 16.63 -6.90
C LEU A 144 10.58 17.15 -8.33
N ILE A 145 9.55 17.71 -8.98
CA ILE A 145 9.70 18.33 -10.31
C ILE A 145 10.72 19.48 -10.26
N ASN A 146 10.61 20.35 -9.26
CA ASN A 146 11.48 21.52 -9.08
C ASN A 146 12.89 21.16 -8.58
N ALA A 147 13.09 19.96 -8.04
CA ALA A 147 14.40 19.50 -7.62
C ALA A 147 15.39 19.38 -8.79
N GLY A 148 14.89 19.21 -10.02
CA GLY A 148 15.69 19.33 -11.23
C GLY A 148 16.72 18.20 -11.42
N ASN A 149 17.91 18.53 -11.90
CA ASN A 149 18.93 17.58 -12.30
C ASN A 149 19.13 16.42 -11.34
N GLY A 150 19.02 15.18 -11.87
CA GLY A 150 19.13 13.94 -11.10
C GLY A 150 17.80 13.33 -10.66
N ILE A 151 16.68 14.08 -10.74
CA ILE A 151 15.31 13.55 -10.56
C ILE A 151 14.53 13.83 -11.85
N GLU A 152 14.12 12.78 -12.56
CA GLU A 152 13.22 12.89 -13.72
C GLU A 152 11.83 12.39 -13.32
N VAL A 153 10.81 13.27 -13.43
CA VAL A 153 9.42 12.95 -13.15
C VAL A 153 8.65 12.87 -14.47
N ARG A 154 7.89 11.79 -14.64
CA ARG A 154 6.95 11.60 -15.76
C ARG A 154 5.56 11.27 -15.22
N THR A 155 4.54 11.53 -16.03
CA THR A 155 3.16 11.14 -15.73
C THR A 155 2.73 9.95 -16.55
N LEU A 156 1.88 9.13 -15.97
CA LEU A 156 1.22 8.03 -16.68
C LEU A 156 -0.23 7.98 -16.21
N LYS A 157 -1.15 7.67 -17.10
CA LYS A 157 -2.57 7.46 -16.81
C LYS A 157 -3.00 6.11 -17.35
N GLY A 158 -3.91 5.44 -16.68
CA GLY A 158 -4.53 4.24 -17.18
C GLY A 158 -5.41 4.52 -18.41
N THR A 159 -6.10 3.51 -18.90
CA THR A 159 -7.01 3.61 -20.03
C THR A 159 -8.39 4.06 -19.60
N ARG A 160 -9.23 4.45 -20.54
CA ARG A 160 -10.54 5.08 -20.28
C ARG A 160 -10.37 6.39 -19.49
N ASN A 161 -11.46 6.95 -18.98
CA ASN A 161 -11.40 8.18 -18.18
C ASN A 161 -11.01 7.93 -16.72
N TYR A 162 -11.13 6.71 -16.26
CA TYR A 162 -11.03 6.31 -14.86
C TYR A 162 -9.88 5.33 -14.54
N GLY A 163 -9.10 4.89 -15.53
CA GLY A 163 -7.90 4.13 -15.28
C GLY A 163 -6.77 5.00 -14.74
N VAL A 164 -6.07 4.53 -13.71
CA VAL A 164 -5.03 5.28 -12.98
C VAL A 164 -3.69 4.53 -12.96
N THR A 165 -2.63 5.23 -12.62
CA THR A 165 -1.33 4.62 -12.30
C THR A 165 -1.28 4.36 -10.79
N HIS A 166 -1.83 3.21 -10.39
CA HIS A 166 -2.08 2.91 -8.98
C HIS A 166 -0.98 2.10 -8.29
N ASN A 167 0.12 1.84 -8.93
CA ASN A 167 1.29 1.17 -8.34
C ASN A 167 1.89 1.96 -7.16
N LYS A 168 2.50 1.24 -6.21
CA LYS A 168 3.33 1.75 -5.14
C LYS A 168 4.61 0.92 -5.13
N ILE A 169 5.51 1.22 -6.07
CA ILE A 169 6.73 0.45 -6.32
C ILE A 169 7.94 1.37 -6.16
N THR A 170 8.99 0.88 -5.49
CA THR A 170 10.33 1.45 -5.60
C THR A 170 11.33 0.36 -5.91
N ILE A 171 12.26 0.64 -6.81
CA ILE A 171 13.37 -0.24 -7.20
C ILE A 171 14.66 0.47 -6.84
N HIS A 172 15.44 -0.12 -5.95
CA HIS A 172 16.67 0.47 -5.42
C HIS A 172 17.89 -0.26 -5.99
N ASP A 173 18.78 0.48 -6.66
CA ASP A 173 20.04 -0.02 -7.23
C ASP A 173 19.87 -1.27 -8.10
N LYS A 174 18.68 -1.47 -8.67
CA LYS A 174 18.30 -2.71 -9.39
C LYS A 174 18.51 -3.99 -8.56
N SER A 175 18.50 -3.88 -7.24
CA SER A 175 18.83 -4.95 -6.29
C SER A 175 17.66 -5.37 -5.43
N ILE A 176 16.83 -4.43 -5.01
CA ILE A 176 15.61 -4.72 -4.24
C ILE A 176 14.42 -3.94 -4.79
N VAL A 177 13.22 -4.47 -4.53
CA VAL A 177 11.94 -3.83 -4.85
C VAL A 177 11.11 -3.74 -3.59
N THR A 178 10.51 -2.58 -3.32
CA THR A 178 9.43 -2.46 -2.35
C THR A 178 8.10 -2.32 -3.08
N THR A 179 7.07 -3.01 -2.61
CA THR A 179 5.71 -2.87 -3.14
C THR A 179 4.66 -3.24 -2.09
N GLY A 180 3.40 -2.95 -2.35
CA GLY A 180 2.28 -3.21 -1.45
C GLY A 180 1.12 -2.26 -1.68
N SER A 181 0.32 -2.03 -0.65
CA SER A 181 -0.84 -1.15 -0.70
C SER A 181 -0.53 0.32 -0.38
N TYR A 182 0.66 0.61 0.18
CA TYR A 182 1.00 1.86 0.85
C TYR A 182 1.25 3.03 -0.11
N ASN A 183 0.35 4.03 -0.14
CA ASN A 183 0.59 5.36 -0.70
C ASN A 183 1.53 6.18 0.21
N TRP A 184 2.26 7.15 -0.36
CA TRP A 184 3.15 8.01 0.42
C TRP A 184 2.40 9.20 1.01
N THR A 185 1.32 8.90 1.74
CA THR A 185 0.41 9.90 2.27
C THR A 185 0.31 9.83 3.78
N PHE A 186 -0.10 10.95 4.38
CA PHE A 186 -0.33 11.03 5.81
C PHE A 186 -1.36 10.00 6.26
N GLN A 187 -2.46 9.87 5.51
CA GLN A 187 -3.54 8.97 5.83
C GLN A 187 -3.09 7.50 5.75
N ALA A 188 -2.37 7.11 4.70
CA ALA A 188 -1.80 5.77 4.58
C ALA A 188 -0.83 5.44 5.72
N THR A 189 -0.07 6.44 6.20
CA THR A 189 0.91 6.26 7.26
C THR A 189 0.27 6.09 8.64
N PHE A 190 -0.75 6.88 8.97
CA PHE A 190 -1.24 7.00 10.34
C PHE A 190 -2.63 6.42 10.57
N SER A 191 -3.51 6.48 9.57
CA SER A 191 -4.93 6.14 9.73
C SER A 191 -5.32 4.82 9.08
N ASN A 192 -4.71 4.45 7.95
CA ASN A 192 -5.05 3.21 7.25
C ASN A 192 -4.36 1.98 7.85
N TYR A 193 -4.92 0.80 7.55
CA TYR A 193 -4.20 -0.47 7.62
C TYR A 193 -3.61 -0.80 6.26
N GLU A 194 -2.30 -0.81 6.18
CA GLU A 194 -1.50 -0.98 4.96
C GLU A 194 -0.49 -2.12 5.12
N ASN A 195 0.08 -2.57 4.01
CA ASN A 195 1.20 -3.51 3.99
C ASN A 195 2.25 -3.13 2.95
N MET A 196 3.47 -3.59 3.18
CA MET A 196 4.55 -3.60 2.20
C MET A 196 5.31 -4.93 2.26
N ILE A 197 5.78 -5.38 1.11
CA ILE A 197 6.70 -6.49 0.92
C ILE A 197 7.97 -5.98 0.23
N VAL A 198 9.11 -6.57 0.59
CA VAL A 198 10.42 -6.26 -0.01
C VAL A 198 10.94 -7.49 -0.72
N LEU A 199 11.20 -7.37 -2.00
CA LEU A 199 11.63 -8.43 -2.88
C LEU A 199 13.14 -8.29 -3.13
N LYS A 200 13.91 -9.31 -2.77
CA LYS A 200 15.39 -9.34 -2.93
C LYS A 200 15.85 -10.40 -3.93
N ASP A 201 15.01 -11.42 -4.20
CA ASP A 201 15.34 -12.45 -5.20
C ASP A 201 15.27 -11.86 -6.61
N ARG A 202 16.31 -12.14 -7.40
CA ARG A 202 16.46 -11.67 -8.78
C ARG A 202 15.28 -12.01 -9.68
N LYS A 203 14.60 -13.15 -9.43
CA LYS A 203 13.42 -13.55 -10.21
C LYS A 203 12.29 -12.53 -10.16
N TYR A 204 12.10 -11.90 -8.98
CA TYR A 204 11.15 -10.80 -8.82
C TYR A 204 11.73 -9.48 -9.32
N VAL A 205 12.94 -9.15 -8.87
CA VAL A 205 13.56 -7.85 -9.15
C VAL A 205 13.67 -7.60 -10.65
N ASP A 206 14.11 -8.58 -11.43
CA ASP A 206 14.24 -8.46 -12.88
C ASP A 206 12.89 -8.27 -13.58
N GLY A 207 11.83 -8.90 -13.09
CA GLY A 207 10.47 -8.70 -13.57
C GLY A 207 9.97 -7.27 -13.33
N TYR A 208 10.17 -6.74 -12.13
CA TYR A 208 9.78 -5.38 -11.77
C TYR A 208 10.61 -4.31 -12.51
N ILE A 209 11.91 -4.55 -12.77
CA ILE A 209 12.72 -3.69 -13.63
C ILE A 209 12.14 -3.64 -15.04
N LYS A 210 11.82 -4.79 -15.64
CA LYS A 210 11.21 -4.86 -16.97
C LYS A 210 9.84 -4.14 -16.99
N TYR A 211 9.06 -4.27 -15.93
CA TYR A 211 7.77 -3.60 -15.83
C TYR A 211 7.93 -2.08 -15.70
N PHE A 212 8.87 -1.62 -14.89
CA PHE A 212 9.19 -0.19 -14.80
C PHE A 212 9.61 0.38 -16.16
N GLU A 213 10.53 -0.27 -16.88
CA GLU A 213 10.98 0.18 -18.20
C GLU A 213 9.83 0.18 -19.23
N TRP A 214 8.95 -0.83 -19.16
CA TRP A 214 7.75 -0.88 -20.00
C TRP A 214 6.79 0.27 -19.74
N MET A 215 6.61 0.69 -18.49
CA MET A 215 5.84 1.88 -18.13
C MET A 215 6.58 3.17 -18.48
N TRP A 216 7.92 3.24 -18.25
CA TRP A 216 8.73 4.44 -18.45
C TRP A 216 8.69 4.95 -19.89
N VAL A 217 8.75 4.06 -20.86
CA VAL A 217 8.68 4.44 -22.29
C VAL A 217 7.28 4.92 -22.70
N LYS A 218 6.24 4.61 -21.92
CA LYS A 218 4.85 5.06 -22.14
C LYS A 218 4.53 6.32 -21.36
N ALA A 219 5.26 6.57 -20.27
CA ALA A 219 5.07 7.74 -19.43
C ALA A 219 5.48 9.03 -20.15
N ARG A 220 4.66 10.06 -20.01
CA ARG A 220 4.82 11.37 -20.65
C ARG A 220 5.71 12.28 -19.80
N LYS A 221 6.53 13.09 -20.45
CA LYS A 221 7.23 14.19 -19.75
C LYS A 221 6.21 15.21 -19.27
N ILE A 222 6.53 15.89 -18.19
CA ILE A 222 5.67 16.97 -17.66
C ILE A 222 5.41 18.07 -18.71
N SER A 223 6.43 18.36 -19.56
CA SER A 223 6.31 19.32 -20.65
C SER A 223 5.29 18.96 -21.75
N ASP A 224 4.93 17.68 -21.84
CA ASP A 224 4.00 17.20 -22.88
C ASP A 224 2.52 17.42 -22.52
N GLY A 225 2.27 17.93 -21.31
CA GLY A 225 0.91 18.17 -20.80
C GLY A 225 0.16 16.89 -20.37
N PRO A 226 -1.11 17.02 -19.99
CA PRO A 226 -1.91 15.91 -19.47
C PRO A 226 -2.06 14.77 -20.48
N SER A 227 -2.23 13.57 -19.95
CA SER A 227 -2.48 12.38 -20.77
C SER A 227 -3.85 12.45 -21.43
N PRO A 228 -3.98 12.08 -22.72
CA PRO A 228 -5.28 11.94 -23.35
C PRO A 228 -6.04 10.73 -22.76
N ILE A 229 -7.35 10.69 -22.96
CA ILE A 229 -8.16 9.50 -22.69
C ILE A 229 -7.83 8.44 -23.74
N LEU A 230 -7.31 7.29 -23.30
CA LEU A 230 -6.91 6.20 -24.16
C LEU A 230 -7.92 5.04 -24.08
N PRO A 231 -8.16 4.30 -25.17
CA PRO A 231 -9.08 3.16 -25.16
C PRO A 231 -8.47 2.00 -24.36
N GLU A 232 -9.34 1.14 -23.83
CA GLU A 232 -8.94 -0.14 -23.22
C GLU A 232 -8.04 -0.94 -24.17
N GLY A 233 -7.05 -1.64 -23.63
CA GLY A 233 -6.09 -2.42 -24.41
C GLY A 233 -4.98 -1.61 -25.09
N TYR A 234 -5.01 -0.28 -25.05
CA TYR A 234 -4.03 0.61 -25.71
C TYR A 234 -2.58 0.26 -25.38
N TYR A 235 -2.28 -0.07 -24.13
CA TYR A 235 -0.90 -0.31 -23.68
C TYR A 235 -0.35 -1.69 -24.05
N GLY A 236 -1.23 -2.62 -24.47
CA GLY A 236 -0.84 -4.00 -24.76
C GLY A 236 -0.48 -4.80 -23.51
N THR A 237 0.21 -5.91 -23.73
CA THR A 237 0.55 -6.84 -22.64
C THR A 237 1.84 -6.41 -21.93
N PRO A 238 1.83 -6.27 -20.58
CA PRO A 238 3.04 -5.99 -19.81
C PRO A 238 3.95 -7.23 -19.73
N PRO A 239 5.19 -7.09 -19.22
CA PRO A 239 6.09 -8.21 -18.99
C PRO A 239 5.41 -9.30 -18.15
N GLN A 240 5.54 -10.56 -18.59
CA GLN A 240 4.96 -11.72 -17.90
C GLN A 240 6.02 -12.42 -17.06
N SER A 241 5.58 -13.09 -15.98
CA SER A 241 6.45 -13.94 -15.17
C SER A 241 6.92 -15.14 -15.99
N THR A 242 8.23 -15.40 -15.94
CA THR A 242 8.85 -16.60 -16.55
C THR A 242 9.10 -17.71 -15.52
N ASP A 243 9.03 -17.35 -14.24
CA ASP A 243 9.19 -18.24 -13.11
C ASP A 243 7.85 -18.44 -12.40
N TYR A 244 7.70 -19.57 -11.75
CA TYR A 244 6.41 -20.00 -11.16
C TYR A 244 6.61 -20.69 -9.82
N ILE A 245 5.59 -20.59 -8.96
CA ILE A 245 5.41 -21.45 -7.79
C ILE A 245 4.48 -22.56 -8.17
N TYR A 246 4.96 -23.81 -8.15
CA TYR A 246 4.11 -24.98 -8.44
C TYR A 246 3.37 -25.40 -7.17
N TYR A 247 2.05 -25.33 -7.19
CA TYR A 247 1.21 -25.72 -6.06
C TYR A 247 -0.15 -26.23 -6.53
N ASN A 248 -0.64 -27.32 -5.93
CA ASN A 248 -1.94 -27.95 -6.23
C ASN A 248 -2.19 -28.21 -7.74
N GLY A 249 -1.14 -28.59 -8.47
CA GLY A 249 -1.25 -28.88 -9.91
C GLY A 249 -1.32 -27.62 -10.81
N TYR A 250 -0.94 -26.45 -10.28
CA TYR A 250 -0.96 -25.19 -11.01
C TYR A 250 0.37 -24.44 -10.88
N ASN A 251 0.78 -23.75 -11.94
CA ASN A 251 1.95 -22.88 -11.95
C ASN A 251 1.52 -21.44 -11.64
N PHE A 252 1.64 -21.04 -10.38
CA PHE A 252 1.36 -19.67 -9.94
C PHE A 252 2.47 -18.75 -10.42
N PRO A 253 2.19 -17.69 -11.21
CA PRO A 253 3.22 -16.73 -11.63
C PRO A 253 3.76 -15.98 -10.43
N LEU A 254 5.04 -15.57 -10.46
CA LEU A 254 5.63 -14.82 -9.36
C LEU A 254 5.07 -13.39 -9.24
N TYR A 255 4.59 -12.86 -10.34
CA TYR A 255 3.96 -11.53 -10.39
C TYR A 255 2.95 -11.43 -11.54
N LEU A 256 1.97 -10.56 -11.34
CA LEU A 256 1.01 -10.13 -12.36
C LEU A 256 1.02 -8.61 -12.43
N PHE A 257 0.99 -8.08 -13.65
CA PHE A 257 0.94 -6.65 -13.89
C PHE A 257 -0.29 -6.31 -14.75
N SER A 258 -1.02 -5.27 -14.41
CA SER A 258 -2.10 -4.73 -15.25
C SER A 258 -1.73 -3.34 -15.78
N PRO A 259 -2.45 -2.89 -16.82
CA PRO A 259 -3.44 -3.61 -17.60
C PRO A 259 -2.82 -4.63 -18.55
N GLY A 260 -3.62 -5.61 -19.00
CA GLY A 260 -3.24 -6.51 -20.10
C GLY A 260 -2.78 -7.93 -19.70
N SER A 261 -2.71 -8.28 -18.39
CA SER A 261 -2.38 -9.65 -17.92
C SER A 261 -3.61 -10.48 -17.54
N GLN A 262 -4.82 -9.97 -17.69
CA GLN A 262 -6.04 -10.64 -17.23
C GLN A 262 -5.99 -10.96 -15.72
N THR A 263 -5.51 -10.00 -14.91
CA THR A 263 -5.11 -10.20 -13.51
C THR A 263 -6.25 -10.78 -12.66
N GLU A 264 -7.48 -10.25 -12.78
CA GLU A 264 -8.64 -10.77 -12.03
C GLU A 264 -8.95 -12.24 -12.36
N ASN A 265 -8.87 -12.62 -13.65
CA ASN A 265 -9.12 -14.01 -14.08
C ASN A 265 -8.05 -14.95 -13.53
N LYS A 266 -6.77 -14.55 -13.56
CA LYS A 266 -5.68 -15.36 -13.00
C LYS A 266 -5.79 -15.49 -11.47
N ILE A 267 -6.22 -14.46 -10.77
CA ILE A 267 -6.52 -14.54 -9.33
C ILE A 267 -7.68 -15.51 -9.09
N ALA A 268 -8.74 -15.46 -9.89
CA ALA A 268 -9.86 -16.38 -9.80
C ALA A 268 -9.40 -17.85 -10.03
N GLU A 269 -8.57 -18.10 -11.05
CA GLU A 269 -7.96 -19.42 -11.29
C GLU A 269 -7.13 -19.91 -10.09
N MET A 270 -6.37 -19.03 -9.43
CA MET A 270 -5.59 -19.37 -8.24
C MET A 270 -6.51 -19.74 -7.05
N ILE A 271 -7.60 -19.03 -6.84
CA ILE A 271 -8.61 -19.34 -5.82
C ILE A 271 -9.25 -20.70 -6.10
N ASP A 272 -9.50 -21.04 -7.34
CA ASP A 272 -10.05 -22.35 -7.74
C ASP A 272 -9.08 -23.51 -7.42
N LYS A 273 -7.78 -23.26 -7.21
CA LYS A 273 -6.80 -24.29 -6.80
C LYS A 273 -6.72 -24.47 -5.27
N ALA A 274 -7.38 -23.63 -4.50
CA ALA A 274 -7.44 -23.80 -3.05
C ALA A 274 -8.11 -25.13 -2.66
N LYS A 275 -7.51 -25.82 -1.67
CA LYS A 275 -8.01 -27.09 -1.14
C LYS A 275 -8.46 -27.01 0.30
N THR A 276 -7.85 -26.14 1.10
CA THR A 276 -8.09 -26.08 2.56
C THR A 276 -8.60 -24.73 3.01
N SER A 277 -8.01 -23.61 2.52
CA SER A 277 -8.42 -22.28 2.95
C SER A 277 -8.19 -21.18 1.91
N VAL A 278 -9.02 -20.15 1.97
CA VAL A 278 -8.83 -18.87 1.28
C VAL A 278 -9.09 -17.75 2.28
N ASP A 279 -8.08 -16.97 2.60
CA ASP A 279 -8.15 -15.79 3.45
C ASP A 279 -7.89 -14.56 2.59
N ALA A 280 -8.90 -13.72 2.36
CA ALA A 280 -8.82 -12.58 1.45
C ALA A 280 -9.19 -11.27 2.15
N VAL A 281 -8.43 -10.22 1.88
CA VAL A 281 -8.75 -8.85 2.27
C VAL A 281 -8.56 -7.90 1.11
N THR A 282 -9.47 -6.96 0.94
CA THR A 282 -9.38 -5.91 -0.07
C THR A 282 -9.94 -4.59 0.45
N PHE A 283 -9.53 -3.48 -0.17
CA PHE A 283 -10.12 -2.17 0.09
C PHE A 283 -11.46 -2.05 -0.65
N THR A 284 -11.47 -2.36 -1.96
CA THR A 284 -12.67 -2.30 -2.79
C THR A 284 -12.87 -3.59 -3.57
N PHE A 285 -14.12 -3.96 -3.83
CA PHE A 285 -14.47 -5.21 -4.46
C PHE A 285 -15.59 -5.06 -5.49
N SER A 286 -15.28 -5.23 -6.77
CA SER A 286 -16.25 -5.24 -7.87
C SER A 286 -15.99 -6.35 -8.91
N SER A 287 -14.90 -7.13 -8.77
CA SER A 287 -14.56 -8.20 -9.71
C SER A 287 -15.48 -9.41 -9.58
N LYS A 288 -16.34 -9.60 -10.55
CA LYS A 288 -17.21 -10.78 -10.61
C LYS A 288 -16.44 -12.09 -10.75
N PRO A 289 -15.37 -12.21 -11.59
CA PRO A 289 -14.58 -13.44 -11.66
C PRO A 289 -14.00 -13.88 -10.31
N ILE A 290 -13.50 -12.91 -9.50
CA ILE A 290 -12.95 -13.20 -8.17
C ILE A 290 -14.08 -13.61 -7.21
N ALA A 291 -15.23 -12.90 -7.22
CA ALA A 291 -16.37 -13.23 -6.40
C ALA A 291 -16.90 -14.65 -6.68
N ASP A 292 -17.09 -14.98 -7.95
CA ASP A 292 -17.53 -16.32 -8.38
C ASP A 292 -16.55 -17.41 -7.93
N ALA A 293 -15.23 -17.17 -8.02
CA ALA A 293 -14.22 -18.13 -7.58
C ALA A 293 -14.24 -18.35 -6.05
N ILE A 294 -14.42 -17.29 -5.27
CA ILE A 294 -14.59 -17.34 -3.81
C ILE A 294 -15.82 -18.20 -3.45
N ILE A 295 -16.96 -17.95 -4.11
CA ILE A 295 -18.20 -18.72 -3.92
C ILE A 295 -17.98 -20.19 -4.29
N ARG A 296 -17.33 -20.48 -5.42
CA ARG A 296 -17.01 -21.87 -5.81
C ARG A 296 -16.10 -22.55 -4.78
N ALA A 297 -15.09 -21.85 -4.25
CA ALA A 297 -14.23 -22.39 -3.21
C ALA A 297 -15.03 -22.70 -1.94
N TYR A 298 -15.88 -21.80 -1.49
CA TYR A 298 -16.77 -22.01 -0.35
C TYR A 298 -17.71 -23.22 -0.55
N LYS A 299 -18.38 -23.31 -1.71
CA LYS A 299 -19.27 -24.42 -2.05
C LYS A 299 -18.54 -25.78 -2.17
N ARG A 300 -17.22 -25.79 -2.43
CA ARG A 300 -16.37 -27.00 -2.37
C ARG A 300 -15.99 -27.41 -0.95
N GLY A 301 -16.38 -26.64 0.08
CA GLY A 301 -16.01 -26.91 1.48
C GLY A 301 -14.63 -26.34 1.88
N VAL A 302 -14.03 -25.49 1.06
CA VAL A 302 -12.82 -24.76 1.43
C VAL A 302 -13.18 -23.75 2.53
N ASN A 303 -12.35 -23.65 3.57
CA ASN A 303 -12.53 -22.66 4.63
C ASN A 303 -12.22 -21.24 4.09
N VAL A 304 -13.26 -20.51 3.72
CA VAL A 304 -13.15 -19.17 3.15
C VAL A 304 -13.43 -18.12 4.23
N ARG A 305 -12.59 -17.10 4.29
CA ARG A 305 -12.82 -15.88 5.09
C ARG A 305 -12.53 -14.66 4.22
N PHE A 306 -13.48 -13.75 4.13
CA PHE A 306 -13.35 -12.53 3.32
C PHE A 306 -13.50 -11.30 4.20
N LEU A 307 -12.64 -10.31 4.01
CA LEU A 307 -12.63 -9.05 4.72
C LEU A 307 -12.55 -7.88 3.74
N GLU A 308 -13.41 -6.89 3.89
CA GLU A 308 -13.40 -5.67 3.08
C GLU A 308 -13.45 -4.42 3.96
N ASP A 309 -13.01 -3.29 3.41
CA ASP A 309 -13.26 -1.99 4.04
C ASP A 309 -14.76 -1.75 4.21
N ILE A 310 -15.17 -1.26 5.38
CA ILE A 310 -16.61 -1.15 5.72
C ILE A 310 -17.35 -0.15 4.82
N ASP A 311 -16.71 0.97 4.48
CA ASP A 311 -17.38 2.00 3.69
C ASP A 311 -17.50 1.58 2.22
N MET A 312 -16.49 0.87 1.71
CA MET A 312 -16.50 0.31 0.36
C MET A 312 -17.47 -0.86 0.25
N ALA A 313 -17.48 -1.76 1.21
CA ALA A 313 -18.34 -2.94 1.23
C ALA A 313 -19.84 -2.59 1.19
N LYS A 314 -20.25 -1.53 1.88
CA LYS A 314 -21.66 -1.06 1.84
C LYS A 314 -22.16 -0.71 0.45
N SER A 315 -21.28 -0.33 -0.46
CA SER A 315 -21.59 -0.01 -1.86
C SER A 315 -21.21 -1.13 -2.84
N SER A 316 -20.63 -2.24 -2.36
CA SER A 316 -20.14 -3.34 -3.20
C SER A 316 -21.24 -4.37 -3.47
N SER A 317 -21.64 -4.50 -4.74
CA SER A 317 -22.56 -5.57 -5.16
C SER A 317 -21.94 -6.96 -5.03
N MET A 318 -20.61 -7.08 -5.12
CA MET A 318 -19.89 -8.34 -4.96
C MET A 318 -19.81 -8.73 -3.48
N ALA A 319 -19.59 -7.77 -2.56
CA ALA A 319 -19.65 -8.02 -1.12
C ALA A 319 -21.04 -8.52 -0.72
N LYS A 320 -22.09 -7.84 -1.20
CA LYS A 320 -23.47 -8.27 -0.97
C LYS A 320 -23.71 -9.69 -1.48
N MET A 321 -23.24 -10.02 -2.67
CA MET A 321 -23.36 -11.35 -3.26
C MET A 321 -22.65 -12.41 -2.41
N LEU A 322 -21.42 -12.15 -1.90
CA LEU A 322 -20.73 -13.08 -0.99
C LEU A 322 -21.52 -13.30 0.28
N TYR A 323 -22.08 -12.25 0.86
CA TYR A 323 -22.92 -12.33 2.08
C TYR A 323 -24.18 -13.16 1.83
N GLU A 324 -24.90 -12.92 0.73
CA GLU A 324 -26.14 -13.63 0.37
C GLU A 324 -25.87 -15.12 0.04
N GLU A 325 -24.70 -15.46 -0.48
CA GLU A 325 -24.25 -16.84 -0.74
C GLU A 325 -23.73 -17.55 0.52
N GLY A 326 -23.75 -16.88 1.67
CA GLY A 326 -23.36 -17.43 2.98
C GLY A 326 -21.83 -17.54 3.19
N VAL A 327 -21.00 -16.90 2.35
CA VAL A 327 -19.55 -16.87 2.55
C VAL A 327 -19.26 -16.12 3.86
N PRO A 328 -18.37 -16.63 4.73
CA PRO A 328 -17.92 -15.94 5.94
C PRO A 328 -17.28 -14.57 5.61
N PHE A 329 -18.12 -13.53 5.65
CA PHE A 329 -17.80 -12.16 5.27
C PHE A 329 -17.77 -11.26 6.51
N LYS A 330 -16.75 -10.40 6.59
CA LYS A 330 -16.64 -9.34 7.58
C LYS A 330 -16.16 -8.05 6.94
N TRP A 331 -16.33 -6.95 7.67
CA TRP A 331 -15.81 -5.63 7.30
C TRP A 331 -15.22 -4.90 8.49
N MET A 332 -14.28 -3.99 8.22
CA MET A 332 -13.72 -3.07 9.21
C MET A 332 -13.16 -1.82 8.54
N GLY A 333 -13.07 -0.72 9.27
CA GLY A 333 -12.38 0.50 8.83
C GLY A 333 -10.89 0.50 9.15
N GLY A 334 -10.28 1.69 9.14
CA GLY A 334 -8.89 1.91 9.50
C GLY A 334 -8.63 1.95 11.00
N ARG A 335 -7.50 2.56 11.37
CA ARG A 335 -7.05 2.72 12.77
C ARG A 335 -7.85 3.78 13.53
N ASP A 336 -8.45 4.69 12.81
CA ASP A 336 -9.32 5.75 13.31
C ASP A 336 -10.51 5.97 12.36
N SER A 337 -11.38 6.92 12.68
CA SER A 337 -12.58 7.22 11.90
C SER A 337 -12.33 7.80 10.50
N LYS A 338 -11.09 8.13 10.16
CA LYS A 338 -10.70 8.66 8.84
C LYS A 338 -9.92 7.63 8.02
N GLY A 339 -9.53 6.52 8.64
CA GLY A 339 -8.70 5.50 8.01
C GLY A 339 -9.50 4.37 7.40
N ALA A 340 -8.88 3.65 6.50
CA ALA A 340 -9.43 2.52 5.77
C ALA A 340 -8.71 1.21 6.05
N MET A 341 -9.41 0.09 5.85
CA MET A 341 -8.81 -1.21 5.63
C MET A 341 -8.25 -1.25 4.19
N HIS A 342 -7.05 -0.69 3.99
CA HIS A 342 -6.50 -0.49 2.66
C HIS A 342 -5.58 -1.62 2.18
N ASN A 343 -5.51 -2.75 2.88
CA ASN A 343 -4.78 -3.94 2.43
C ASN A 343 -5.45 -4.59 1.21
N LYS A 344 -4.64 -5.21 0.34
CA LYS A 344 -5.09 -6.04 -0.78
C LYS A 344 -4.21 -7.29 -0.82
N PHE A 345 -4.70 -8.40 -0.26
CA PHE A 345 -4.00 -9.67 -0.36
C PHE A 345 -4.94 -10.88 -0.24
N ILE A 346 -4.46 -11.99 -0.76
CA ILE A 346 -5.11 -13.31 -0.64
C ILE A 346 -4.06 -14.31 -0.18
N ILE A 347 -4.44 -15.17 0.78
CA ILE A 347 -3.63 -16.29 1.23
C ILE A 347 -4.38 -17.58 0.88
N ILE A 348 -3.74 -18.45 0.11
CA ILE A 348 -4.30 -19.74 -0.32
C ILE A 348 -3.64 -20.86 0.48
N ASP A 349 -4.46 -21.67 1.15
CA ASP A 349 -4.07 -22.87 1.91
C ASP A 349 -2.97 -22.60 2.94
N SER A 350 -2.84 -21.37 3.45
CA SER A 350 -1.74 -20.91 4.30
C SER A 350 -0.34 -21.17 3.69
N LYS A 351 -0.24 -21.24 2.36
CA LYS A 351 0.98 -21.57 1.61
C LYS A 351 1.37 -20.53 0.57
N ILE A 352 0.41 -19.92 -0.10
CA ILE A 352 0.67 -18.95 -1.16
C ILE A 352 0.04 -17.62 -0.75
N LEU A 353 0.83 -16.56 -0.74
CA LEU A 353 0.40 -15.18 -0.58
C LEU A 353 0.40 -14.48 -1.95
N ALA A 354 -0.68 -13.80 -2.28
CA ALA A 354 -0.73 -12.80 -3.35
C ALA A 354 -1.01 -11.43 -2.72
N THR A 355 -0.18 -10.42 -2.97
CA THR A 355 -0.32 -9.06 -2.43
C THR A 355 0.23 -8.01 -3.39
N GLY A 356 -0.15 -6.75 -3.23
CA GLY A 356 0.30 -5.65 -4.08
C GLY A 356 -0.61 -4.44 -4.01
N SER A 357 -0.67 -3.68 -5.11
CA SER A 357 -1.54 -2.51 -5.22
C SER A 357 -2.96 -2.83 -5.68
N PHE A 358 -3.17 -4.01 -6.25
CA PHE A 358 -4.36 -4.43 -7.00
C PHE A 358 -5.60 -4.54 -6.10
N ASN A 359 -6.56 -3.61 -6.24
CA ASN A 359 -7.91 -3.77 -5.72
C ASN A 359 -8.64 -4.89 -6.50
N PHE A 360 -9.56 -5.60 -5.85
CA PHE A 360 -10.28 -6.70 -6.52
C PHE A 360 -11.41 -6.15 -7.40
N THR A 361 -11.01 -5.34 -8.41
CA THR A 361 -11.94 -4.67 -9.33
C THR A 361 -11.60 -4.97 -10.78
N THR A 362 -12.59 -4.93 -11.66
CA THR A 362 -12.39 -5.06 -13.09
C THR A 362 -11.58 -3.88 -13.64
N ASN A 363 -11.80 -2.66 -13.10
CA ASN A 363 -11.01 -1.49 -13.49
C ASN A 363 -9.51 -1.65 -13.20
N ALA A 364 -9.16 -2.19 -12.03
CA ALA A 364 -7.78 -2.52 -11.68
C ALA A 364 -7.14 -3.51 -12.67
N SER A 365 -7.94 -4.47 -13.18
CA SER A 365 -7.47 -5.49 -14.12
C SER A 365 -7.26 -4.97 -15.54
N VAL A 366 -8.18 -4.13 -16.04
CA VAL A 366 -8.24 -3.81 -17.47
C VAL A 366 -7.80 -2.39 -17.81
N ASN A 367 -7.88 -1.44 -16.87
CA ASN A 367 -7.62 -0.03 -17.16
C ASN A 367 -6.45 0.56 -16.36
N SER A 368 -6.23 0.14 -15.12
CA SER A 368 -5.22 0.74 -14.24
C SER A 368 -3.88 0.01 -14.29
N PHE A 369 -2.80 0.74 -14.01
CA PHE A 369 -1.47 0.16 -13.81
C PHE A 369 -1.34 -0.32 -12.38
N GLU A 370 -1.34 -1.64 -12.21
CA GLU A 370 -1.29 -2.31 -10.90
C GLU A 370 -0.26 -3.44 -10.90
N ASN A 371 0.08 -3.92 -9.72
CA ASN A 371 0.89 -5.11 -9.54
C ASN A 371 0.31 -6.05 -8.48
N VAL A 372 0.54 -7.33 -8.68
CA VAL A 372 0.37 -8.39 -7.69
C VAL A 372 1.66 -9.19 -7.66
N VAL A 373 2.23 -9.40 -6.49
CA VAL A 373 3.35 -10.32 -6.25
C VAL A 373 2.85 -11.56 -5.53
N LEU A 374 3.34 -12.73 -5.93
CA LEU A 374 3.04 -13.99 -5.28
C LEU A 374 4.30 -14.57 -4.63
N THR A 375 4.15 -15.14 -3.45
CA THR A 375 5.26 -15.79 -2.74
C THR A 375 4.76 -16.98 -1.93
N ASP A 376 5.60 -18.02 -1.83
CA ASP A 376 5.47 -19.17 -0.94
C ASP A 376 6.49 -19.12 0.23
N ASN A 377 7.19 -18.01 0.40
CA ASN A 377 8.08 -17.81 1.54
C ASN A 377 7.29 -17.92 2.84
N SER A 378 7.51 -19.00 3.57
CA SER A 378 6.73 -19.34 4.77
C SER A 378 6.79 -18.27 5.86
N THR A 379 7.90 -17.56 6.01
CA THR A 379 8.04 -16.46 6.98
C THR A 379 7.10 -15.32 6.62
N VAL A 380 7.09 -14.92 5.35
CA VAL A 380 6.21 -13.84 4.85
C VAL A 380 4.75 -14.28 4.91
N VAL A 381 4.43 -15.47 4.39
CA VAL A 381 3.05 -16.01 4.41
C VAL A 381 2.50 -16.07 5.83
N ASN A 382 3.26 -16.60 6.80
CA ASN A 382 2.83 -16.70 8.20
C ASN A 382 2.62 -15.32 8.84
N ALA A 383 3.44 -14.34 8.50
CA ALA A 383 3.27 -12.97 9.00
C ALA A 383 1.96 -12.34 8.49
N TYR A 384 1.67 -12.52 7.20
CA TYR A 384 0.40 -12.05 6.62
C TYR A 384 -0.81 -12.80 7.19
N LEU A 385 -0.71 -14.11 7.37
CA LEU A 385 -1.77 -14.91 8.01
C LEU A 385 -2.03 -14.48 9.45
N THR A 386 -0.96 -14.25 10.23
CA THR A 386 -1.06 -13.73 11.60
C THR A 386 -1.76 -12.37 11.61
N LYS A 387 -1.39 -11.50 10.69
CA LYS A 387 -2.00 -10.17 10.57
C LYS A 387 -3.47 -10.25 10.12
N PHE A 388 -3.78 -11.12 9.16
CA PHE A 388 -5.16 -11.38 8.73
C PHE A 388 -6.02 -11.91 9.89
N ASN A 389 -5.52 -12.86 10.65
CA ASN A 389 -6.23 -13.41 11.81
C ASN A 389 -6.56 -12.31 12.84
N TRP A 390 -5.61 -11.40 13.07
CA TRP A 390 -5.85 -10.26 13.94
C TRP A 390 -6.93 -9.34 13.36
N PHE A 391 -6.85 -8.93 12.09
CA PHE A 391 -7.86 -8.12 11.44
C PHE A 391 -9.24 -8.78 11.53
N TYR A 392 -9.33 -10.05 11.15
CA TYR A 392 -10.59 -10.78 11.12
C TYR A 392 -11.22 -10.96 12.51
N SER A 393 -10.39 -10.99 13.57
CA SER A 393 -10.85 -11.03 14.96
C SER A 393 -11.44 -9.68 15.43
N GLN A 394 -10.98 -8.57 14.89
CA GLN A 394 -11.47 -7.22 15.21
C GLN A 394 -12.66 -6.80 14.34
N ALA A 395 -12.80 -7.42 13.18
CA ALA A 395 -13.84 -7.10 12.21
C ALA A 395 -15.24 -7.57 12.63
N THR A 396 -16.27 -6.86 12.17
CA THR A 396 -17.68 -7.18 12.41
C THR A 396 -18.34 -7.78 11.16
N SER A 397 -19.37 -8.58 11.34
CA SER A 397 -20.19 -9.10 10.25
C SER A 397 -21.41 -8.19 10.01
N PRO A 398 -21.86 -8.03 8.76
CA PRO A 398 -23.18 -7.47 8.48
C PRO A 398 -24.27 -8.26 9.21
N GLN A 399 -25.30 -7.58 9.68
CA GLN A 399 -26.44 -8.22 10.36
C GLN A 399 -27.57 -8.55 9.37
N SER A 400 -27.62 -7.84 8.24
CA SER A 400 -28.61 -8.04 7.18
C SER A 400 -28.09 -7.57 5.83
N ALA A 401 -28.71 -8.06 4.74
CA ALA A 401 -28.44 -7.59 3.39
C ALA A 401 -28.79 -6.11 3.16
N ASN A 402 -29.61 -5.53 4.03
CA ASN A 402 -30.00 -4.11 3.94
C ASN A 402 -28.86 -3.16 4.30
N GLU A 403 -27.82 -3.64 4.98
CA GLU A 403 -26.65 -2.82 5.29
C GLU A 403 -25.76 -2.54 4.05
N PHE A 404 -26.06 -3.19 2.92
CA PHE A 404 -25.44 -2.92 1.61
C PHE A 404 -26.27 -1.91 0.78
N ASP A 405 -26.80 -0.88 1.42
CA ASP A 405 -27.77 0.08 0.83
C ASP A 405 -27.21 0.95 -0.32
N GLY A 406 -25.89 1.16 -0.37
CA GLY A 406 -25.23 1.91 -1.44
C GLY A 406 -25.34 1.26 -2.83
N VAL A 407 -25.63 -0.05 -2.89
CA VAL A 407 -25.65 -0.84 -4.13
C VAL A 407 -26.75 -0.40 -5.09
N SER A 408 -27.91 0.10 -4.59
CA SER A 408 -29.08 0.41 -5.40
C SER A 408 -28.98 1.68 -6.22
N ASN A 409 -28.06 2.60 -5.87
CA ASN A 409 -28.02 3.96 -6.40
C ASN A 409 -26.91 4.25 -7.44
N LEU A 410 -26.08 3.26 -7.78
CA LEU A 410 -24.92 3.47 -8.66
C LEU A 410 -25.04 2.69 -9.97
N SER A 411 -24.69 3.32 -11.10
CA SER A 411 -24.52 2.60 -12.37
C SER A 411 -23.33 1.63 -12.30
N SER A 412 -23.29 0.59 -13.15
CA SER A 412 -22.16 -0.36 -13.18
C SER A 412 -20.81 0.34 -13.44
N GLU A 413 -20.79 1.32 -14.35
CA GLU A 413 -19.59 2.12 -14.64
C GLU A 413 -19.19 3.00 -13.46
N THR A 414 -20.16 3.56 -12.73
CA THR A 414 -19.90 4.36 -11.52
C THR A 414 -19.39 3.49 -10.37
N LYS A 415 -19.86 2.24 -10.25
CA LYS A 415 -19.37 1.28 -9.24
C LYS A 415 -17.93 0.89 -9.47
N ASP A 416 -17.52 0.64 -10.71
CA ASP A 416 -16.13 0.35 -11.07
C ASP A 416 -15.23 1.57 -10.86
N TYR A 417 -15.71 2.77 -11.21
CA TYR A 417 -15.01 4.03 -11.00
C TYR A 417 -14.79 4.36 -9.51
N LEU A 418 -15.85 4.26 -8.71
CA LEU A 418 -15.78 4.51 -7.25
C LEU A 418 -14.94 3.42 -6.53
N GLY A 419 -14.88 2.20 -7.07
CA GLY A 419 -14.03 1.14 -6.57
C GLY A 419 -12.55 1.49 -6.53
N ASP A 420 -12.07 2.31 -7.47
CA ASP A 420 -10.64 2.66 -7.57
C ASP A 420 -10.31 4.09 -7.10
N ILE A 421 -11.29 5.00 -7.11
CA ILE A 421 -11.07 6.44 -6.84
C ILE A 421 -11.80 6.91 -5.58
N SER A 422 -12.59 6.04 -4.94
CA SER A 422 -13.50 6.43 -3.88
C SER A 422 -12.89 7.38 -2.86
N ASN A 423 -13.49 8.56 -2.75
CA ASN A 423 -13.47 9.54 -1.64
C ASN A 423 -12.11 9.96 -1.05
N PHE A 424 -10.98 9.51 -1.59
CA PHE A 424 -9.64 9.95 -1.19
C PHE A 424 -9.16 11.22 -1.91
N ASP A 425 -10.00 11.84 -2.77
CA ASP A 425 -9.82 13.25 -3.14
C ASP A 425 -9.88 14.21 -1.94
N SER A 426 -10.28 13.72 -0.75
CA SER A 426 -10.11 14.47 0.50
C SER A 426 -8.66 14.42 1.04
N GLU A 427 -7.72 13.74 0.41
CA GLU A 427 -6.29 13.95 0.58
C GLU A 427 -5.83 15.31 0.00
N LYS A 428 -6.77 16.21 -0.33
CA LYS A 428 -6.48 17.63 -0.51
C LYS A 428 -5.84 18.14 0.76
N GLU A 429 -4.64 18.63 0.60
CA GLU A 429 -3.77 19.28 1.55
C GLU A 429 -4.54 19.82 2.77
N ILE A 430 -4.23 19.27 3.94
CA ILE A 430 -4.40 20.00 5.19
C ILE A 430 -3.15 20.89 5.26
N ASP A 431 -3.32 22.19 4.95
CA ASP A 431 -2.33 23.24 5.16
C ASP A 431 -1.80 23.27 6.61
#